data_d99042848a4f45ad99dfeb950c5d3cb7
#
_entry.id   d99042848a4f45ad99dfeb950c5d3cb7
#
_cell.length_a   1.000
_cell.length_b   1.000
_cell.length_c   1.000
_cell.angle_alpha   90.00
_cell.angle_beta   90.00
_cell.angle_gamma   90.00
#
_symmetry.space_group_name_H-M   'P 1'
#
loop_
_entity.id
_entity.type
_entity.pdbx_description
1 polymer ?
#
loop_
_entity_poly.entity_id
_entity_poly.type
_entity_poly.pdbx_seq_one_letter_code
_entity_poly.pdbx_strand_id
1 'polypeptide(L)'
;MMMGYVFWDIVSPLTTNLKSPLDKGGMNWTTAEYGFYAGSYSIFNIFLFMLFFGGIILDKMGIRFTGILATGMMCCGALINFIAIKYISALNYTDLQLTLFGLIPQHIKLQVLVAALGFGFFGVGCDITGITVSKVITKWFTGHELASAMGIQVALARLGTASAISFSPIIALNFGGIQA
;
A
#
# COMPACT_ATOMS: atom_id res chain seq x y z
N MET A 1 9.20 -8.50 -3.91
CA MET A 1 8.14 -8.98 -3.00
C MET A 1 8.33 -8.49 -1.57
N MET A 2 9.39 -8.87 -0.85
CA MET A 2 9.58 -8.51 0.56
C MET A 2 9.39 -7.02 0.85
N MET A 3 10.04 -6.12 0.10
CA MET A 3 9.91 -4.67 0.30
C MET A 3 8.49 -4.12 0.06
N GLY A 4 7.73 -4.72 -0.86
CA GLY A 4 6.31 -4.36 -1.06
C GLY A 4 5.48 -4.65 0.18
N TYR A 5 5.69 -5.81 0.82
CA TYR A 5 5.01 -6.15 2.07
C TYR A 5 5.47 -5.32 3.26
N VAL A 6 6.76 -4.94 3.31
CA VAL A 6 7.25 -3.98 4.32
C VAL A 6 6.47 -2.67 4.22
N PHE A 7 6.35 -2.10 3.02
CA PHE A 7 5.64 -0.84 2.84
C PHE A 7 4.13 -0.96 3.10
N TRP A 8 3.53 -2.08 2.73
CA TRP A 8 2.11 -2.34 2.99
C TRP A 8 1.82 -2.36 4.49
N ASP A 9 2.60 -3.11 5.25
CA ASP A 9 2.33 -3.36 6.67
C ASP A 9 2.92 -2.29 7.61
N ILE A 10 3.77 -1.37 7.11
CA ILE A 10 4.41 -0.33 7.93
C ILE A 10 3.39 0.60 8.61
N VAL A 11 2.24 0.80 8.01
CA VAL A 11 1.18 1.69 8.50
C VAL A 11 0.37 1.05 9.63
N SER A 12 0.27 -0.28 9.65
CA SER A 12 -0.53 -1.02 10.62
C SER A 12 -0.13 -0.73 12.08
N PRO A 13 1.13 -0.86 12.49
CA PRO A 13 1.55 -0.56 13.86
C PRO A 13 1.59 0.94 14.18
N LEU A 14 1.62 1.80 13.16
CA LEU A 14 1.61 3.27 13.34
C LEU A 14 0.19 3.85 13.48
N THR A 15 -0.84 3.03 13.49
CA THR A 15 -2.25 3.45 13.61
C THR A 15 -2.49 4.33 14.83
N THR A 16 -1.88 3.99 15.96
CA THR A 16 -1.98 4.74 17.22
C THR A 16 -1.39 6.15 17.06
N ASN A 17 -0.26 6.27 16.39
CA ASN A 17 0.40 7.54 16.14
C ASN A 17 -0.38 8.40 15.12
N LEU A 18 -0.95 7.79 14.08
CA LEU A 18 -1.80 8.49 13.11
C LEU A 18 -3.07 9.07 13.74
N LYS A 19 -3.65 8.36 14.71
CA LYS A 19 -4.83 8.80 15.47
C LYS A 19 -4.50 9.77 16.62
N SER A 20 -3.25 9.88 17.03
CA SER A 20 -2.82 10.78 18.11
C SER A 20 -3.08 12.24 17.73
N PRO A 21 -3.37 13.12 18.74
CA PRO A 21 -3.53 14.55 18.51
C PRO A 21 -2.23 15.18 17.98
N LEU A 22 -2.37 16.27 17.24
CA LEU A 22 -1.25 17.04 16.65
C LEU A 22 -0.20 17.46 17.68
N ASP A 23 -0.61 17.77 18.92
CA ASP A 23 0.28 18.18 20.03
C ASP A 23 1.27 17.08 20.44
N LYS A 24 0.97 15.81 20.10
CA LYS A 24 1.82 14.64 20.38
C LYS A 24 2.54 14.10 19.14
N GLY A 25 2.63 14.91 18.07
CA GLY A 25 3.27 14.49 16.81
C GLY A 25 2.42 13.54 15.96
N GLY A 26 1.12 13.41 16.25
CA GLY A 26 0.18 12.62 15.47
C GLY A 26 -0.51 13.43 14.38
N MET A 27 -1.38 12.78 13.58
CA MET A 27 -2.10 13.42 12.47
C MET A 27 -3.58 13.66 12.76
N ASN A 28 -4.03 13.34 13.96
CA ASN A 28 -5.43 13.49 14.40
C ASN A 28 -6.44 12.87 13.42
N TRP A 29 -6.12 11.69 12.88
CA TRP A 29 -7.02 10.96 11.99
C TRP A 29 -8.13 10.27 12.79
N THR A 30 -9.34 10.34 12.28
CA THR A 30 -10.45 9.58 12.82
C THR A 30 -10.34 8.10 12.45
N THR A 31 -11.04 7.24 13.20
CA THR A 31 -11.08 5.80 12.87
C THR A 31 -11.66 5.53 11.48
N ALA A 32 -12.63 6.35 11.05
CA ALA A 32 -13.23 6.26 9.72
C ALA A 32 -12.25 6.66 8.61
N GLU A 33 -11.47 7.73 8.81
CA GLU A 33 -10.44 8.18 7.88
C GLU A 33 -9.34 7.14 7.72
N TYR A 34 -8.87 6.55 8.81
CA TYR A 34 -7.91 5.45 8.75
C TYR A 34 -8.47 4.22 8.04
N GLY A 35 -9.74 3.86 8.32
CA GLY A 35 -10.43 2.76 7.65
C GLY A 35 -10.55 2.99 6.14
N PHE A 36 -10.86 4.21 5.72
CA PHE A 36 -10.91 4.59 4.31
C PHE A 36 -9.52 4.49 3.65
N TYR A 37 -8.49 5.00 4.32
CA TYR A 37 -7.11 4.89 3.84
C TYR A 37 -6.68 3.43 3.67
N ALA A 38 -6.86 2.61 4.69
CA ALA A 38 -6.51 1.18 4.63
C ALA A 38 -7.36 0.41 3.60
N GLY A 39 -8.66 0.78 3.47
CA GLY A 39 -9.58 0.19 2.51
C GLY A 39 -9.30 0.58 1.06
N SER A 40 -8.64 1.71 0.81
CA SER A 40 -8.37 2.20 -0.55
C SER A 40 -7.56 1.21 -1.39
N TYR A 41 -6.65 0.47 -0.77
CA TYR A 41 -5.93 -0.64 -1.40
C TYR A 41 -6.89 -1.65 -2.04
N SER A 42 -7.86 -2.14 -1.25
CA SER A 42 -8.83 -3.15 -1.71
C SER A 42 -9.84 -2.59 -2.70
N ILE A 43 -10.28 -1.35 -2.50
CA ILE A 43 -11.26 -0.69 -3.37
C ILE A 43 -10.69 -0.61 -4.80
N PHE A 44 -9.47 -0.11 -4.98
CA PHE A 44 -8.84 0.00 -6.29
C PHE A 44 -8.66 -1.36 -6.95
N ASN A 45 -8.25 -2.38 -6.19
CA ASN A 45 -8.04 -3.72 -6.73
C ASN A 45 -9.34 -4.41 -7.14
N ILE A 46 -10.42 -4.25 -6.35
CA ILE A 46 -11.73 -4.86 -6.64
C ILE A 46 -12.41 -4.13 -7.81
N PHE A 47 -12.53 -2.80 -7.76
CA PHE A 47 -13.27 -2.05 -8.78
C PHE A 47 -12.58 -2.05 -10.16
N LEU A 48 -11.27 -2.04 -10.20
CA LEU A 48 -10.52 -2.07 -11.45
C LEU A 48 -10.25 -3.50 -11.94
N PHE A 49 -10.74 -4.54 -11.24
CA PHE A 49 -10.46 -5.95 -11.60
C PHE A 49 -8.96 -6.16 -11.93
N MET A 50 -8.08 -5.56 -11.12
CA MET A 50 -6.67 -5.44 -11.45
C MET A 50 -5.95 -6.77 -11.59
N LEU A 51 -6.40 -7.83 -10.89
CA LEU A 51 -5.90 -9.19 -11.12
C LEU A 51 -6.14 -9.63 -12.56
N PHE A 52 -7.33 -9.35 -13.10
CA PHE A 52 -7.69 -9.74 -14.48
C PHE A 52 -6.92 -8.92 -15.51
N PHE A 53 -6.91 -7.59 -15.38
CA PHE A 53 -6.17 -6.73 -16.30
C PHE A 53 -4.66 -6.92 -16.18
N GLY A 54 -4.13 -7.10 -14.97
CA GLY A 54 -2.72 -7.41 -14.73
C GLY A 54 -2.29 -8.71 -15.42
N GLY A 55 -3.13 -9.75 -15.39
CA GLY A 55 -2.92 -10.99 -16.12
C GLY A 55 -2.87 -10.77 -17.64
N ILE A 56 -3.82 -10.02 -18.20
CA ILE A 56 -3.85 -9.71 -19.65
C ILE A 56 -2.62 -8.90 -20.07
N ILE A 57 -2.23 -7.89 -19.30
CA ILE A 57 -1.04 -7.09 -19.57
C ILE A 57 0.21 -7.98 -19.56
N LEU A 58 0.32 -8.85 -18.57
CA LEU A 58 1.42 -9.78 -18.42
C LEU A 58 1.52 -10.77 -19.60
N ASP A 59 0.38 -11.22 -20.13
CA ASP A 59 0.33 -12.14 -21.26
C ASP A 59 0.66 -11.47 -22.59
N LYS A 60 0.18 -10.22 -22.78
CA LYS A 60 0.38 -9.47 -24.03
C LYS A 60 1.73 -8.76 -24.11
N MET A 61 2.16 -8.14 -23.01
CA MET A 61 3.33 -7.25 -23.00
C MET A 61 4.59 -7.92 -22.41
N GLY A 62 4.41 -9.08 -21.80
CA GLY A 62 5.50 -9.88 -21.26
C GLY A 62 6.00 -9.45 -19.88
N ILE A 63 6.82 -10.33 -19.28
CA ILE A 63 7.26 -10.23 -17.88
C ILE A 63 8.08 -8.96 -17.60
N ARG A 64 8.97 -8.58 -18.54
CA ARG A 64 9.86 -7.42 -18.32
C ARG A 64 9.09 -6.10 -18.25
N PHE A 65 8.21 -5.87 -19.20
CA PHE A 65 7.41 -4.65 -19.24
C PHE A 65 6.48 -4.57 -18.02
N THR A 66 5.77 -5.65 -17.73
CA THR A 66 4.83 -5.70 -16.59
C THR A 66 5.55 -5.51 -15.26
N GLY A 67 6.76 -6.06 -15.09
CA GLY A 67 7.56 -5.86 -13.89
C GLY A 67 8.00 -4.40 -13.69
N ILE A 68 8.45 -3.73 -14.76
CA ILE A 68 8.83 -2.31 -14.71
C ILE A 68 7.61 -1.44 -14.41
N LEU A 69 6.48 -1.69 -15.08
CA LEU A 69 5.23 -0.98 -14.85
C LEU A 69 4.75 -1.12 -13.41
N ALA A 70 4.71 -2.34 -12.88
CA ALA A 70 4.29 -2.62 -11.52
C ALA A 70 5.19 -1.94 -10.48
N THR A 71 6.51 -2.02 -10.66
CA THR A 71 7.48 -1.35 -9.76
C THR A 71 7.35 0.16 -9.86
N GLY A 72 7.16 0.71 -11.06
CA GLY A 72 6.91 2.13 -11.27
C GLY A 72 5.64 2.62 -10.55
N MET A 73 4.55 1.86 -10.63
CA MET A 73 3.30 2.18 -9.91
C MET A 73 3.51 2.13 -8.39
N MET A 74 4.26 1.16 -7.87
CA MET A 74 4.59 1.09 -6.44
C MET A 74 5.40 2.32 -6.00
N CYS A 75 6.42 2.73 -6.77
CA CYS A 75 7.21 3.92 -6.48
C CYS A 75 6.37 5.20 -6.53
N CYS A 76 5.54 5.36 -7.56
CA CYS A 76 4.64 6.52 -7.66
C CYS A 76 3.65 6.57 -6.49
N GLY A 77 3.03 5.45 -6.14
CA GLY A 77 2.12 5.35 -5.00
C GLY A 77 2.78 5.71 -3.67
N ALA A 78 4.01 5.22 -3.44
CA ALA A 78 4.79 5.55 -2.26
C ALA A 78 5.17 7.05 -2.22
N LEU A 79 5.55 7.64 -3.35
CA LEU A 79 5.86 9.07 -3.46
C LEU A 79 4.63 9.94 -3.19
N ILE A 80 3.46 9.60 -3.77
CA ILE A 80 2.21 10.31 -3.51
C ILE A 80 1.87 10.26 -2.02
N ASN A 81 2.02 9.11 -1.39
CA ASN A 81 1.77 8.92 0.03
C ASN A 81 2.72 9.77 0.90
N PHE A 82 4.01 9.79 0.57
CA PHE A 82 5.00 10.64 1.22
C PHE A 82 4.67 12.13 1.08
N ILE A 83 4.30 12.58 -0.12
CA ILE A 83 3.91 13.98 -0.38
C ILE A 83 2.65 14.33 0.41
N ALA A 84 1.65 13.44 0.45
CA ALA A 84 0.43 13.65 1.20
C ALA A 84 0.69 13.85 2.69
N ILE A 85 1.55 13.03 3.27
CA ILE A 85 1.85 13.07 4.70
C ILE A 85 2.71 14.29 5.06
N LYS A 86 3.71 14.63 4.23
CA LYS A 86 4.69 15.67 4.56
C LYS A 86 4.23 17.09 4.18
N TYR A 87 3.57 17.26 3.05
CA TYR A 87 3.28 18.59 2.49
C TYR A 87 1.83 19.02 2.63
N ILE A 88 0.89 18.11 2.82
CA ILE A 88 -0.52 18.45 2.99
C ILE A 88 -0.80 18.55 4.49
N SER A 89 -1.10 19.78 4.97
CA SER A 89 -1.43 20.00 6.36
C SER A 89 -2.69 19.23 6.77
N ALA A 90 -2.64 18.62 7.96
CA ALA A 90 -3.76 17.90 8.55
C ALA A 90 -4.97 18.82 8.87
N LEU A 91 -4.81 20.16 8.75
CA LEU A 91 -5.83 21.16 9.00
C LEU A 91 -6.70 21.49 7.76
N ASN A 92 -6.31 21.07 6.56
CA ASN A 92 -7.09 21.32 5.36
C ASN A 92 -8.25 20.32 5.25
N TYR A 93 -9.40 20.72 5.78
CA TYR A 93 -10.67 20.02 5.56
C TYR A 93 -11.19 20.40 4.17
N THR A 94 -11.36 19.45 3.32
CA THR A 94 -12.18 19.58 2.12
C THR A 94 -13.53 18.96 2.41
N ASP A 95 -14.58 19.78 2.37
CA ASP A 95 -15.98 19.32 2.36
C ASP A 95 -16.29 18.69 0.98
N LEU A 96 -15.54 17.68 0.61
CA LEU A 96 -15.89 16.86 -0.52
C LEU A 96 -17.01 15.89 -0.06
N GLN A 97 -18.26 16.31 -0.28
CA GLN A 97 -19.41 15.43 -0.16
C GLN A 97 -19.41 14.41 -1.31
N LEU A 98 -18.40 13.58 -1.38
CA LEU A 98 -18.38 12.46 -2.30
C LEU A 98 -19.02 11.24 -1.60
N THR A 99 -20.34 11.26 -1.56
CA THR A 99 -21.14 10.07 -1.21
C THR A 99 -21.11 9.06 -2.36
N LEU A 100 -19.95 8.54 -2.68
CA LEU A 100 -19.84 7.43 -3.62
C LEU A 100 -20.15 6.13 -2.85
N PHE A 101 -21.37 5.62 -2.98
CA PHE A 101 -21.82 4.34 -2.41
C PHE A 101 -21.69 4.19 -0.88
N GLY A 102 -21.67 5.26 -0.10
CA GLY A 102 -21.53 5.18 1.35
C GLY A 102 -20.17 4.72 1.86
N LEU A 103 -19.19 4.55 0.96
CA LEU A 103 -17.83 4.09 1.27
C LEU A 103 -16.91 5.24 1.74
N ILE A 104 -17.29 6.48 1.47
CA ILE A 104 -16.50 7.66 1.83
C ILE A 104 -17.20 8.40 2.96
N PRO A 105 -16.51 8.65 4.12
CA PRO A 105 -17.07 9.46 5.20
C PRO A 105 -17.41 10.87 4.72
N GLN A 106 -18.48 11.47 5.25
CA GLN A 106 -18.99 12.78 4.83
C GLN A 106 -18.01 13.95 5.00
N HIS A 107 -17.02 13.82 5.87
CA HIS A 107 -15.98 14.82 6.13
C HIS A 107 -14.62 14.13 6.14
N ILE A 108 -13.89 14.21 5.04
CA ILE A 108 -12.54 13.64 4.93
C ILE A 108 -11.53 14.78 4.75
N LYS A 109 -10.41 14.67 5.45
CA LYS A 109 -9.28 15.56 5.24
C LYS A 109 -8.68 15.32 3.85
N LEU A 110 -8.31 16.39 3.16
CA LEU A 110 -7.65 16.31 1.84
C LEU A 110 -6.40 15.44 1.90
N GLN A 111 -5.66 15.52 3.01
CA GLN A 111 -4.49 14.69 3.28
C GLN A 111 -4.80 13.20 3.19
N VAL A 112 -5.89 12.76 3.84
CA VAL A 112 -6.32 11.35 3.84
C VAL A 112 -6.73 10.90 2.45
N LEU A 113 -7.42 11.74 1.70
CA LEU A 113 -7.86 11.42 0.34
C LEU A 113 -6.66 11.22 -0.61
N VAL A 114 -5.69 12.13 -0.59
CA VAL A 114 -4.49 12.03 -1.43
C VAL A 114 -3.63 10.84 -0.99
N ALA A 115 -3.48 10.61 0.32
CA ALA A 115 -2.78 9.43 0.84
C ALA A 115 -3.48 8.12 0.42
N ALA A 116 -4.82 8.08 0.46
CA ALA A 116 -5.61 6.93 0.04
C ALA A 116 -5.43 6.62 -1.45
N LEU A 117 -5.41 7.65 -2.31
CA LEU A 117 -5.09 7.48 -3.73
C LEU A 117 -3.68 6.90 -3.91
N GLY A 118 -2.67 7.45 -3.22
CA GLY A 118 -1.31 6.92 -3.26
C GLY A 118 -1.23 5.46 -2.82
N PHE A 119 -1.93 5.09 -1.75
CA PHE A 119 -1.96 3.72 -1.24
C PHE A 119 -2.71 2.76 -2.18
N GLY A 120 -3.78 3.24 -2.85
CA GLY A 120 -4.47 2.49 -3.89
C GLY A 120 -3.57 2.20 -5.11
N PHE A 121 -2.85 3.21 -5.62
CA PHE A 121 -1.87 3.02 -6.70
C PHE A 121 -0.75 2.06 -6.32
N PHE A 122 -0.24 2.17 -5.11
CA PHE A 122 0.74 1.23 -4.56
C PHE A 122 0.18 -0.19 -4.56
N GLY A 123 -1.07 -0.37 -4.11
CA GLY A 123 -1.75 -1.65 -4.04
C GLY A 123 -1.85 -2.36 -5.38
N VAL A 124 -2.29 -1.62 -6.40
CA VAL A 124 -2.35 -2.12 -7.78
C VAL A 124 -0.97 -2.61 -8.26
N GLY A 125 0.09 -1.83 -8.03
CA GLY A 125 1.45 -2.22 -8.37
C GLY A 125 1.91 -3.47 -7.62
N CYS A 126 1.56 -3.59 -6.35
CA CYS A 126 1.90 -4.74 -5.51
C CYS A 126 1.27 -6.04 -6.03
N ASP A 127 -0.02 -6.01 -6.40
CA ASP A 127 -0.74 -7.19 -6.92
C ASP A 127 -0.21 -7.61 -8.29
N ILE A 128 0.04 -6.66 -9.20
CA ILE A 128 0.65 -6.96 -10.51
C ILE A 128 2.05 -7.56 -10.33
N THR A 129 2.84 -7.06 -9.37
CA THR A 129 4.14 -7.65 -9.02
C THR A 129 4.00 -9.08 -8.54
N GLY A 130 3.00 -9.36 -7.70
CA GLY A 130 2.70 -10.70 -7.19
C GLY A 130 2.44 -11.70 -8.32
N ILE A 131 1.56 -11.35 -9.25
CA ILE A 131 1.24 -12.18 -10.43
C ILE A 131 2.49 -12.37 -11.30
N THR A 132 3.25 -11.30 -11.54
CA THR A 132 4.45 -11.35 -12.38
C THR A 132 5.50 -12.27 -11.80
N VAL A 133 5.78 -12.18 -10.49
CA VAL A 133 6.75 -13.05 -9.80
C VAL A 133 6.28 -14.50 -9.85
N SER A 134 5.01 -14.77 -9.58
CA SER A 134 4.44 -16.12 -9.66
C SER A 134 4.60 -16.72 -11.07
N LYS A 135 4.35 -15.92 -12.12
CA LYS A 135 4.54 -16.38 -13.51
C LYS A 135 6.01 -16.62 -13.85
N VAL A 136 6.93 -15.85 -13.31
CA VAL A 136 8.38 -16.09 -13.46
C VAL A 136 8.74 -17.42 -12.82
N ILE A 137 8.30 -17.67 -11.61
CA ILE A 137 8.58 -18.91 -10.89
C ILE A 137 8.02 -20.12 -11.66
N THR A 138 6.78 -20.08 -12.12
CA THR A 138 6.17 -21.18 -12.89
C THR A 138 6.84 -21.43 -14.24
N LYS A 139 7.50 -20.41 -14.80
CA LYS A 139 8.24 -20.55 -16.05
C LYS A 139 9.61 -21.24 -15.88
N TRP A 140 10.25 -21.03 -14.73
CA TRP A 140 11.62 -21.52 -14.49
C TRP A 140 11.66 -22.81 -13.67
N PHE A 141 10.68 -23.04 -12.81
CA PHE A 141 10.63 -24.22 -11.94
C PHE A 141 9.47 -25.15 -12.34
N THR A 142 9.75 -26.44 -12.37
CA THR A 142 8.75 -27.47 -12.74
C THR A 142 8.70 -28.57 -11.68
N GLY A 143 7.59 -29.27 -11.59
CA GLY A 143 7.41 -30.39 -10.68
C GLY A 143 7.50 -29.99 -9.20
N HIS A 144 8.24 -30.76 -8.40
CA HIS A 144 8.36 -30.54 -6.96
C HIS A 144 9.17 -29.30 -6.57
N GLU A 145 10.06 -28.83 -7.45
CA GLU A 145 10.83 -27.60 -7.24
C GLU A 145 9.93 -26.35 -7.26
N LEU A 146 8.84 -26.39 -8.02
CA LEU A 146 7.86 -25.31 -8.08
C LEU A 146 7.26 -25.02 -6.71
N ALA A 147 6.90 -26.06 -5.96
CA ALA A 147 6.32 -25.92 -4.63
C ALA A 147 7.31 -25.24 -3.65
N SER A 148 8.59 -25.64 -3.70
CA SER A 148 9.65 -25.03 -2.89
C SER A 148 9.86 -23.55 -3.25
N ALA A 149 9.92 -23.21 -4.53
CA ALA A 149 10.11 -21.84 -5.00
C ALA A 149 8.93 -20.93 -4.61
N MET A 150 7.69 -21.42 -4.72
CA MET A 150 6.49 -20.72 -4.25
C MET A 150 6.50 -20.56 -2.73
N GLY A 151 6.93 -21.57 -1.99
CA GLY A 151 7.07 -21.52 -0.53
C GLY A 151 8.06 -20.45 -0.08
N ILE A 152 9.22 -20.35 -0.74
CA ILE A 152 10.23 -19.30 -0.48
C ILE A 152 9.66 -17.91 -0.78
N GLN A 153 8.91 -17.74 -1.87
CA GLN A 153 8.26 -16.48 -2.21
C GLN A 153 7.34 -16.01 -1.07
N VAL A 154 6.49 -16.90 -0.55
CA VAL A 154 5.57 -16.60 0.55
C VAL A 154 6.34 -16.34 1.85
N ALA A 155 7.37 -17.13 2.14
CA ALA A 155 8.20 -16.93 3.34
C ALA A 155 8.87 -15.54 3.34
N LEU A 156 9.45 -15.11 2.21
CA LEU A 156 10.03 -13.78 2.07
C LEU A 156 8.99 -12.65 2.23
N ALA A 157 7.77 -12.86 1.74
CA ALA A 157 6.68 -11.91 1.95
C ALA A 157 6.34 -11.79 3.45
N ARG A 158 6.23 -12.90 4.17
CA ARG A 158 5.95 -12.91 5.61
C ARG A 158 7.09 -12.32 6.45
N LEU A 159 8.34 -12.54 6.04
CA LEU A 159 9.49 -11.84 6.65
C LEU A 159 9.40 -10.33 6.46
N GLY A 160 8.92 -9.86 5.31
CA GLY A 160 8.63 -8.44 5.07
C GLY A 160 7.61 -7.88 6.06
N THR A 161 6.46 -8.55 6.20
CA THR A 161 5.44 -8.19 7.20
C THR A 161 5.99 -8.17 8.62
N ALA A 162 6.70 -9.22 9.04
CA ALA A 162 7.27 -9.32 10.38
C ALA A 162 8.27 -8.18 10.65
N SER A 163 9.12 -7.85 9.68
CA SER A 163 10.08 -6.74 9.80
C SER A 163 9.37 -5.39 9.90
N ALA A 164 8.32 -5.15 9.10
CA ALA A 164 7.54 -3.92 9.17
C ALA A 164 6.91 -3.71 10.55
N ILE A 165 6.27 -4.75 11.09
CA ILE A 165 5.60 -4.68 12.39
C ILE A 165 6.62 -4.46 13.52
N SER A 166 7.81 -5.08 13.44
CA SER A 166 8.83 -4.99 14.49
C SER A 166 9.61 -3.68 14.45
N PHE A 167 10.04 -3.23 13.27
CA PHE A 167 10.93 -2.06 13.15
C PHE A 167 10.18 -0.73 13.08
N SER A 168 8.97 -0.70 12.54
CA SER A 168 8.21 0.54 12.35
C SER A 168 7.95 1.31 13.67
N PRO A 169 7.50 0.69 14.77
CA PRO A 169 7.32 1.40 16.03
C PRO A 169 8.64 1.91 16.63
N ILE A 170 9.72 1.15 16.49
CA ILE A 170 11.05 1.52 17.01
C ILE A 170 11.57 2.76 16.28
N ILE A 171 11.41 2.80 14.95
CA ILE A 171 11.80 3.96 14.14
C ILE A 171 10.96 5.18 14.52
N ALA A 172 9.65 5.03 14.65
CA ALA A 172 8.76 6.14 15.03
C ALA A 172 9.10 6.73 16.40
N LEU A 173 9.50 5.91 17.37
CA LEU A 173 9.90 6.35 18.70
C LEU A 173 11.23 7.10 18.69
N ASN A 174 12.20 6.64 17.89
CA ASN A 174 13.55 7.23 17.86
C ASN A 174 13.62 8.55 17.05
N PHE A 175 12.76 8.73 16.06
CA PHE A 175 12.76 9.92 15.20
C PHE A 175 11.67 10.95 15.56
N GLY A 176 11.08 10.88 16.75
CA GLY A 176 10.18 11.93 17.25
C GLY A 176 8.77 11.94 16.67
N GLY A 177 8.33 10.84 16.05
CA GLY A 177 6.98 10.72 15.49
C GLY A 177 6.96 10.72 13.97
N ILE A 178 5.75 10.72 13.39
CA ILE A 178 5.53 10.60 11.94
C ILE A 178 5.86 11.88 11.16
N GLN A 179 5.97 13.01 11.85
CA GLN A 179 6.20 14.34 11.24
C GLN A 179 7.69 14.78 11.21
N ALA A 180 8.59 13.96 11.75
CA ALA A 180 10.01 14.28 11.82
C ALA A 180 10.80 13.88 10.54
#